data_b5dd1e3171d1a016c750a50890b29a39
#
_entry.id   b5dd1e3171d1a016c750a50890b29a39
#
_cell.length_a   1.000
_cell.length_b   1.000
_cell.length_c   1.000
_cell.angle_alpha   90.00
_cell.angle_beta   90.00
_cell.angle_gamma   90.00
#
_symmetry.space_group_name_H-M   'P 1'
#
loop_
_entity.id
_entity.type
_entity.pdbx_description
1 polymer ?
#
loop_
_entity_poly.entity_id
_entity_poly.type
_entity_poly.pdbx_seq_one_letter_code
_entity_poly.pdbx_strand_id
1 'polypeptide(L)'
;AAGNLPEDHPRRAEIVTILNKVAKGIKKYQDKKSGLWYQLLDQGSRKGNYLEATASSMFANALLKGVRKGYLHPKYRKTGIKGYRGILKNLIREENDGTISLTRCCAVAGLGGNPYRDGSYE
;
A
#
# COMPACT_ATOMS: atom_id res chain seq x y z
N ALA A 1 -3.95 0.41 -13.77
CA ALA A 1 -4.27 -0.41 -14.96
C ALA A 1 -5.75 -0.25 -15.38
N ALA A 2 -6.72 -0.59 -14.53
CA ALA A 2 -8.16 -0.49 -14.89
C ALA A 2 -8.59 0.92 -15.28
N GLY A 3 -7.97 1.97 -14.75
CA GLY A 3 -8.26 3.37 -15.06
C GLY A 3 -7.80 3.84 -16.44
N ASN A 4 -6.94 3.08 -17.09
CA ASN A 4 -6.38 3.40 -18.41
C ASN A 4 -7.01 2.57 -19.54
N LEU A 5 -7.91 1.64 -19.21
CA LEU A 5 -8.65 0.86 -20.19
C LEU A 5 -9.97 1.55 -20.55
N PRO A 6 -10.36 1.53 -21.84
CA PRO A 6 -11.69 1.95 -22.26
C PRO A 6 -12.80 1.23 -21.47
N GLU A 7 -13.95 1.88 -21.33
CA GLU A 7 -15.07 1.30 -20.57
C GLU A 7 -15.63 0.03 -21.21
N ASP A 8 -15.57 -0.04 -22.52
CA ASP A 8 -16.01 -1.15 -23.36
C ASP A 8 -14.96 -2.25 -23.57
N HIS A 9 -13.77 -2.13 -22.97
CA HIS A 9 -12.71 -3.11 -23.17
C HIS A 9 -13.15 -4.50 -22.66
N PRO A 10 -13.06 -5.57 -23.47
CA PRO A 10 -13.64 -6.89 -23.15
C PRO A 10 -13.07 -7.54 -21.88
N ARG A 11 -11.82 -7.20 -21.49
CA ARG A 11 -11.17 -7.73 -20.28
C ARG A 11 -11.28 -6.80 -19.07
N ARG A 12 -11.99 -5.69 -19.17
CA ARG A 12 -12.11 -4.74 -18.06
C ARG A 12 -12.75 -5.36 -16.82
N ALA A 13 -13.82 -6.13 -16.99
CA ALA A 13 -14.51 -6.81 -15.89
C ALA A 13 -13.60 -7.77 -15.14
N GLU A 14 -12.74 -8.51 -15.85
CA GLU A 14 -11.75 -9.41 -15.27
C GLU A 14 -10.74 -8.65 -14.41
N ILE A 15 -10.21 -7.52 -14.89
CA ILE A 15 -9.26 -6.68 -14.17
C ILE A 15 -9.91 -6.09 -12.91
N VAL A 16 -11.16 -5.63 -12.99
CA VAL A 16 -11.91 -5.12 -11.83
C VAL A 16 -12.11 -6.24 -10.79
N THR A 17 -12.38 -7.46 -11.23
CA THR A 17 -12.48 -8.63 -10.33
C THR A 17 -11.16 -8.89 -9.60
N ILE A 18 -10.03 -8.84 -10.31
CA ILE A 18 -8.70 -8.99 -9.70
C ILE A 18 -8.45 -7.85 -8.69
N LEU A 19 -8.75 -6.61 -9.06
CA LEU A 19 -8.61 -5.45 -8.18
C LEU A 19 -9.41 -5.62 -6.87
N ASN A 20 -10.64 -6.15 -6.95
CA ASN A 20 -11.45 -6.41 -5.77
C ASN A 20 -10.85 -7.49 -4.86
N LYS A 21 -10.26 -8.54 -5.43
CA LYS A 21 -9.53 -9.55 -4.65
C LYS A 21 -8.32 -8.95 -3.93
N VAL A 22 -7.53 -8.13 -4.63
CA VAL A 22 -6.39 -7.42 -4.07
C VAL A 22 -6.84 -6.46 -2.96
N ALA A 23 -7.89 -5.67 -3.17
CA ALA A 23 -8.41 -4.75 -2.17
C ALA A 23 -8.86 -5.46 -0.88
N LYS A 24 -9.43 -6.67 -1.00
CA LYS A 24 -9.78 -7.51 0.15
C LYS A 24 -8.54 -7.89 0.97
N GLY A 25 -7.46 -8.28 0.29
CA GLY A 25 -6.18 -8.60 0.94
C GLY A 25 -5.56 -7.37 1.61
N ILE A 26 -5.48 -6.25 0.90
CA ILE A 26 -4.98 -4.98 1.43
C ILE A 26 -5.74 -4.59 2.71
N LYS A 27 -7.07 -4.62 2.69
CA LYS A 27 -7.88 -4.32 3.89
C LYS A 27 -7.60 -5.28 5.04
N LYS A 28 -7.43 -6.59 4.76
CA LYS A 28 -7.17 -7.62 5.77
C LYS A 28 -5.87 -7.34 6.53
N TYR A 29 -4.81 -6.95 5.82
CA TYR A 29 -3.47 -6.78 6.39
C TYR A 29 -3.12 -5.34 6.78
N GLN A 30 -4.09 -4.43 6.73
CA GLN A 30 -3.86 -3.07 7.26
C GLN A 30 -3.61 -3.12 8.77
N ASP A 31 -2.50 -2.56 9.22
CA ASP A 31 -2.21 -2.43 10.65
C ASP A 31 -3.27 -1.55 11.32
N LYS A 32 -3.89 -2.11 12.36
CA LYS A 32 -5.04 -1.47 13.04
C LYS A 32 -4.67 -0.18 13.77
N LYS A 33 -3.44 -0.14 14.30
CA LYS A 33 -2.96 0.99 15.10
C LYS A 33 -2.53 2.17 14.23
N SER A 34 -1.67 1.93 13.25
CA SER A 34 -1.10 2.97 12.39
C SER A 34 -1.95 3.29 11.15
N GLY A 35 -2.73 2.32 10.67
CA GLY A 35 -3.42 2.40 9.38
C GLY A 35 -2.53 2.12 8.17
N LEU A 36 -1.27 1.79 8.38
CA LEU A 36 -0.27 1.52 7.36
C LEU A 36 -0.14 0.01 7.08
N TRP A 37 0.78 -0.34 6.22
CA TRP A 37 1.10 -1.73 5.89
C TRP A 37 2.56 -2.03 6.11
N TYR A 38 2.83 -3.21 6.66
CA TYR A 38 4.17 -3.73 6.80
C TYR A 38 4.76 -4.13 5.46
N GLN A 39 6.07 -4.10 5.34
CA GLN A 39 6.80 -4.55 4.15
C GLN A 39 6.47 -6.02 3.83
N LEU A 40 6.52 -6.91 4.83
CA LEU A 40 5.91 -8.23 4.77
C LEU A 40 4.54 -8.17 5.45
N LEU A 41 3.48 -8.18 4.65
CA LEU A 41 2.12 -7.81 5.06
C LEU A 41 1.59 -8.63 6.24
N ASP A 42 1.89 -9.93 6.30
CA ASP A 42 1.40 -10.88 7.29
C ASP A 42 2.41 -11.18 8.41
N GLN A 43 3.56 -10.52 8.42
CA GLN A 43 4.69 -10.75 9.31
C GLN A 43 4.99 -9.53 10.21
N GLY A 44 3.97 -8.83 10.67
CA GLY A 44 4.12 -7.57 11.42
C GLY A 44 5.03 -7.67 12.67
N SER A 45 5.08 -8.85 13.31
CA SER A 45 5.93 -9.11 14.48
C SER A 45 7.35 -9.60 14.15
N ARG A 46 7.65 -9.86 12.88
CA ARG A 46 8.97 -10.34 12.46
C ARG A 46 10.04 -9.28 12.72
N LYS A 47 11.15 -9.71 13.35
CA LYS A 47 12.30 -8.83 13.59
C LYS A 47 12.81 -8.25 12.25
N GLY A 48 13.02 -6.93 12.22
CA GLY A 48 13.47 -6.21 11.03
C GLY A 48 12.34 -5.82 10.05
N ASN A 49 11.12 -6.34 10.20
CA ASN A 49 9.98 -5.88 9.41
C ASN A 49 9.50 -4.51 9.91
N TYR A 50 9.01 -3.66 9.02
CA TYR A 50 8.62 -2.30 9.34
C TYR A 50 7.43 -1.84 8.50
N LEU A 51 6.74 -0.79 8.95
CA LEU A 51 5.68 -0.11 8.21
C LEU A 51 6.31 0.63 7.03
N GLU A 52 5.98 0.22 5.81
CA GLU A 52 6.65 0.66 4.60
C GLU A 52 5.85 1.77 3.90
N ALA A 53 6.54 2.86 3.54
CA ALA A 53 5.90 4.07 3.06
C ALA A 53 5.39 3.97 1.63
N THR A 54 6.17 3.39 0.73
CA THR A 54 5.85 3.34 -0.71
C THR A 54 4.62 2.48 -0.96
N ALA A 55 4.61 1.26 -0.42
CA ALA A 55 3.46 0.36 -0.52
C ALA A 55 2.23 0.95 0.18
N SER A 56 2.38 1.54 1.37
CA SER A 56 1.27 2.17 2.09
C SER A 56 0.66 3.31 1.27
N SER A 57 1.47 4.14 0.65
CA SER A 57 1.02 5.24 -0.22
C SER A 57 0.29 4.72 -1.46
N MET A 58 0.84 3.70 -2.11
CA MET A 58 0.23 3.07 -3.28
C MET A 58 -1.11 2.41 -2.94
N PHE A 59 -1.20 1.70 -1.81
CA PHE A 59 -2.43 1.04 -1.38
C PHE A 59 -3.52 2.05 -1.02
N ALA A 60 -3.20 3.07 -0.25
CA ALA A 60 -4.14 4.13 0.10
C ALA A 60 -4.69 4.83 -1.15
N ASN A 61 -3.80 5.21 -2.09
CA ASN A 61 -4.19 5.82 -3.36
C ASN A 61 -5.05 4.88 -4.23
N ALA A 62 -4.65 3.62 -4.36
CA ALA A 62 -5.39 2.63 -5.16
C ALA A 62 -6.81 2.40 -4.63
N LEU A 63 -6.97 2.29 -3.31
CA LEU A 63 -8.28 2.12 -2.69
C LEU A 63 -9.17 3.34 -2.89
N LEU A 64 -8.65 4.55 -2.65
CA LEU A 64 -9.42 5.79 -2.81
C LEU A 64 -9.78 6.06 -4.28
N LYS A 65 -8.83 5.87 -5.20
CA LYS A 65 -9.08 5.99 -6.64
C LYS A 65 -10.07 4.94 -7.13
N GLY A 66 -9.93 3.70 -6.68
CA GLY A 66 -10.82 2.59 -7.06
C GLY A 66 -12.27 2.84 -6.63
N VAL A 67 -12.48 3.35 -5.42
CA VAL A 67 -13.83 3.74 -4.94
C VAL A 67 -14.38 4.91 -5.74
N ARG A 68 -13.58 5.96 -5.96
CA ARG A 68 -14.00 7.14 -6.73
C ARG A 68 -14.39 6.81 -8.17
N LYS A 69 -13.71 5.85 -8.77
CA LYS A 69 -13.98 5.40 -10.16
C LYS A 69 -15.07 4.31 -10.24
N GLY A 70 -15.65 3.90 -9.11
CA GLY A 70 -16.69 2.86 -9.10
C GLY A 70 -16.15 1.44 -9.31
N TYR A 71 -14.85 1.20 -9.25
CA TYR A 71 -14.25 -0.14 -9.41
C TYR A 71 -14.29 -0.95 -8.13
N LEU A 72 -14.27 -0.28 -6.98
CA LEU A 72 -14.29 -0.86 -5.65
C LEU A 72 -15.54 -0.46 -4.88
N HIS A 73 -16.02 -1.37 -4.03
CA HIS A 73 -17.13 -1.09 -3.12
C HIS A 73 -16.78 0.09 -2.18
N PRO A 74 -17.73 1.01 -1.88
CA PRO A 74 -17.51 2.17 -1.01
C PRO A 74 -16.91 1.87 0.37
N LYS A 75 -17.10 0.65 0.89
CA LYS A 75 -16.50 0.20 2.17
C LYS A 75 -14.97 0.37 2.24
N TYR A 76 -14.28 0.31 1.09
CA TYR A 76 -12.83 0.46 1.03
C TYR A 76 -12.35 1.91 1.19
N ARG A 77 -13.25 2.88 1.06
CA ARG A 77 -12.93 4.30 1.30
C ARG A 77 -12.38 4.53 2.71
N LYS A 78 -13.00 3.91 3.73
CA LYS A 78 -12.54 4.01 5.12
C LYS A 78 -11.12 3.50 5.30
N THR A 79 -10.79 2.36 4.67
CA THR A 79 -9.44 1.78 4.67
C THR A 79 -8.42 2.72 4.02
N GLY A 80 -8.75 3.28 2.86
CA GLY A 80 -7.88 4.23 2.16
C GLY A 80 -7.65 5.52 2.94
N ILE A 81 -8.67 6.11 3.54
CA ILE A 81 -8.55 7.32 4.39
C ILE A 81 -7.69 7.04 5.61
N LYS A 82 -7.89 5.89 6.27
CA LYS A 82 -7.08 5.49 7.43
C LYS A 82 -5.61 5.34 7.04
N GLY A 83 -5.32 4.74 5.89
CA GLY A 83 -3.96 4.65 5.34
C GLY A 83 -3.35 6.02 5.08
N TYR A 84 -4.06 6.90 4.40
CA TYR A 84 -3.61 8.27 4.12
C TYR A 84 -3.27 9.05 5.40
N ARG A 85 -4.17 9.02 6.40
CA ARG A 85 -3.92 9.65 7.71
C ARG A 85 -2.72 9.02 8.43
N GLY A 86 -2.55 7.70 8.32
CA GLY A 86 -1.41 6.99 8.87
C GLY A 86 -0.08 7.46 8.26
N ILE A 87 -0.04 7.71 6.95
CA ILE A 87 1.13 8.25 6.24
C ILE A 87 1.47 9.64 6.81
N LEU A 88 0.52 10.55 6.83
CA LEU A 88 0.75 11.91 7.33
C LEU A 88 1.26 11.94 8.76
N LYS A 89 0.70 11.07 9.62
CA LYS A 89 1.05 11.05 11.04
C LYS A 89 2.40 10.37 11.33
N ASN A 90 2.76 9.33 10.60
CA ASN A 90 3.86 8.44 11.01
C ASN A 90 5.07 8.45 10.07
N LEU A 91 4.90 8.91 8.83
CA LEU A 91 5.92 8.77 7.78
C LEU A 91 6.43 10.10 7.25
N ILE A 92 5.72 11.18 7.51
CA ILE A 92 6.15 12.54 7.14
C ILE A 92 7.01 13.10 8.26
N ARG A 93 8.16 13.65 7.90
CA ARG A 93 9.08 14.37 8.80
C ARG A 93 9.40 15.73 8.21
N GLU A 94 9.25 16.76 9.01
CA GLU A 94 9.74 18.10 8.72
C GLU A 94 11.22 18.18 9.12
N GLU A 95 12.05 18.62 8.22
CA GLU A 95 13.49 18.78 8.41
C GLU A 95 13.81 20.19 8.94
N ASN A 96 15.03 20.36 9.49
CA ASN A 96 15.46 21.64 10.09
C ASN A 96 15.50 22.81 9.09
N ASP A 97 15.62 22.52 7.80
CA ASP A 97 15.63 23.51 6.71
C ASP A 97 14.22 23.85 6.17
N GLY A 98 13.15 23.30 6.79
CA GLY A 98 11.77 23.47 6.37
C GLY A 98 11.34 22.56 5.22
N THR A 99 12.20 21.67 4.74
CA THR A 99 11.80 20.66 3.76
C THR A 99 11.03 19.51 4.42
N ILE A 100 10.31 18.73 3.61
CA ILE A 100 9.51 17.59 4.08
C ILE A 100 10.08 16.30 3.48
N SER A 101 10.37 15.34 4.35
CA SER A 101 10.84 14.02 3.98
C SER A 101 9.76 12.95 4.19
N LEU A 102 9.63 12.04 3.25
CA LEU A 102 8.92 10.78 3.42
C LEU A 102 9.90 9.73 3.95
N THR A 103 9.65 9.21 5.13
CA THR A 103 10.53 8.25 5.81
C THR A 103 10.08 6.80 5.59
N ARG A 104 10.95 5.82 5.87
CA ARG A 104 10.65 4.38 5.78
C ARG A 104 10.26 3.89 4.37
N CYS A 105 10.85 4.50 3.35
CA CYS A 105 10.80 3.95 2.00
C CYS A 105 11.78 2.78 1.90
N CYS A 106 11.33 1.65 1.36
CA CYS A 106 12.21 0.52 1.08
C CYS A 106 13.13 0.87 -0.08
N ALA A 107 14.43 0.82 0.14
CA ALA A 107 15.41 1.03 -0.92
C ALA A 107 15.48 -0.19 -1.84
N VAL A 108 15.62 -1.36 -1.24
CA VAL A 108 15.62 -2.64 -1.94
C VAL A 108 15.13 -3.76 -1.04
N ALA A 109 14.30 -4.65 -1.58
CA ALA A 109 13.88 -5.87 -0.89
C ALA A 109 13.87 -7.04 -1.89
N GLY A 110 14.18 -8.25 -1.42
CA GLY A 110 14.16 -9.44 -2.26
C GLY A 110 14.34 -10.72 -1.47
N LEU A 111 13.97 -11.82 -2.11
CA LEU A 111 14.20 -13.17 -1.61
C LEU A 111 15.17 -13.91 -2.56
N GLY A 112 16.05 -14.73 -1.99
CA GLY A 112 17.00 -15.51 -2.77
C GLY A 112 18.18 -14.70 -3.30
N GLY A 113 18.81 -15.21 -4.37
CA GLY A 113 19.98 -14.59 -4.99
C GLY A 113 21.32 -15.04 -4.38
N ASN A 114 22.40 -14.42 -4.86
CA ASN A 114 23.75 -14.64 -4.33
C ASN A 114 24.41 -13.26 -4.08
N PRO A 115 24.69 -12.87 -2.81
CA PRO A 115 24.37 -13.63 -1.60
C PRO A 115 22.85 -13.80 -1.38
N TYR A 116 22.47 -14.84 -0.65
CA TYR A 116 21.05 -15.14 -0.37
C TYR A 116 20.40 -14.04 0.47
N ARG A 117 19.26 -13.56 0.01
CA ARG A 117 18.42 -12.59 0.72
C ARG A 117 17.24 -13.30 1.35
N ASP A 118 17.08 -13.13 2.65
CA ASP A 118 16.05 -13.79 3.46
C ASP A 118 14.76 -12.98 3.63
N GLY A 119 14.63 -11.88 2.88
CA GLY A 119 13.55 -10.91 3.03
C GLY A 119 13.81 -9.87 4.12
N SER A 120 15.00 -9.82 4.70
CA SER A 120 15.44 -8.67 5.49
C SER A 120 15.67 -7.46 4.58
N TYR A 121 15.59 -6.27 5.13
CA TYR A 121 15.60 -5.01 4.38
C TYR A 121 16.66 -4.07 4.93
N GLU A 122 17.28 -3.39 4.01
CA GLU A 122 18.11 -2.22 4.29
C GLU A 122 17.39 -0.94 3.85
#